data_4cf3076320363feb2b910d914b89eaa4
#
_entry.id   4cf3076320363feb2b910d914b89eaa4
#
_cell.length_a   1.000
_cell.length_b   1.000
_cell.length_c   1.000
_cell.angle_alpha   90.00
_cell.angle_beta   90.00
_cell.angle_gamma   90.00
#
_symmetry.space_group_name_H-M   'P 1'
#
loop_
_entity.id
_entity.type
_entity.pdbx_description
1 polymer ?
#
loop_
_entity_poly.entity_id
_entity_poly.type
_entity_poly.pdbx_seq_one_letter_code
_entity_poly.pdbx_strand_id
1 'polypeptide(L)'
;MANEGGEWIMRGLAWDDPFRIRTWRELINYINQVGFLPLFANEVPGFSVEDHVSNLFWWTDDPEQDPWKWREIIAHTGEVAYGKFFNRKAGFVSLKWFPAFANYRRDGYDFDARWEDELASHRAKKIVDLFEENEELYSFECKKKVGFGKEGEKNFDGVITDLQMQGYIVVRDFRKRKRKKDGVEYGWLISVHTTPALHALRVGAFDRI
;
A
#
# COMPACT_ATOMS: atom_id res chain seq x y z
N MET A 1 -16.15 -3.27 9.90
CA MET A 1 -17.41 -2.77 9.32
C MET A 1 -18.25 -2.16 10.43
N ALA A 2 -19.01 -1.10 10.15
CA ALA A 2 -19.91 -0.53 11.16
C ALA A 2 -21.04 -1.51 11.50
N ASN A 3 -21.40 -1.59 12.78
CA ASN A 3 -22.61 -2.31 13.24
C ASN A 3 -23.88 -1.50 12.94
N GLU A 4 -25.05 -2.03 13.31
CA GLU A 4 -26.34 -1.34 13.13
C GLU A 4 -26.42 -0.01 13.91
N GLY A 5 -25.61 0.20 14.96
CA GLY A 5 -25.48 1.45 15.70
C GLY A 5 -24.47 2.44 15.12
N GLY A 6 -23.84 2.13 13.99
CA GLY A 6 -22.81 2.98 13.36
C GLY A 6 -21.43 2.88 14.00
N GLU A 7 -21.23 2.01 14.97
CA GLU A 7 -19.93 1.76 15.57
C GLU A 7 -19.07 0.86 14.68
N TRP A 8 -17.78 1.15 14.63
CA TRP A 8 -16.81 0.31 13.93
C TRP A 8 -16.43 -0.88 14.78
N ILE A 9 -16.89 -2.08 14.38
CA ILE A 9 -16.53 -3.33 15.05
C ILE A 9 -15.51 -4.08 14.18
N MET A 10 -14.33 -4.28 14.74
CA MET A 10 -13.32 -5.16 14.15
C MET A 10 -13.72 -6.62 14.40
N ARG A 11 -13.63 -7.43 13.34
CA ARG A 11 -13.69 -8.88 13.44
C ARG A 11 -12.35 -9.41 13.91
N GLY A 12 -12.20 -10.70 13.99
CA GLY A 12 -10.94 -11.34 14.28
C GLY A 12 -11.10 -12.55 15.18
N LEU A 13 -9.97 -13.15 15.49
CA LEU A 13 -9.86 -14.31 16.36
C LEU A 13 -9.77 -13.88 17.83
N ALA A 14 -10.07 -14.80 18.75
CA ALA A 14 -9.82 -14.57 20.15
C ALA A 14 -8.31 -14.31 20.40
N TRP A 15 -8.00 -13.58 21.45
CA TRP A 15 -6.61 -13.19 21.75
C TRP A 15 -5.69 -14.40 22.02
N ASP A 16 -6.25 -15.48 22.54
CA ASP A 16 -5.58 -16.74 22.88
C ASP A 16 -5.73 -17.82 21.78
N ASP A 17 -6.44 -17.52 20.69
CA ASP A 17 -6.61 -18.46 19.57
C ASP A 17 -5.25 -18.92 19.03
N PRO A 18 -4.99 -20.25 18.93
CA PRO A 18 -3.70 -20.78 18.49
C PRO A 18 -3.39 -20.46 17.01
N PHE A 19 -4.40 -20.20 16.18
CA PHE A 19 -4.23 -19.89 14.76
C PHE A 19 -4.07 -18.39 14.48
N ARG A 20 -4.13 -17.56 15.52
CA ARG A 20 -3.98 -16.12 15.39
C ARG A 20 -2.55 -15.74 14.97
N ILE A 21 -2.43 -14.87 13.99
CA ILE A 21 -1.17 -14.19 13.64
C ILE A 21 -0.83 -13.20 14.77
N ARG A 22 0.36 -13.29 15.32
CA ARG A 22 0.81 -12.55 16.52
C ARG A 22 1.85 -11.49 16.25
N THR A 23 2.55 -11.60 15.13
CA THR A 23 3.66 -10.71 14.77
C THR A 23 3.60 -10.31 13.31
N TRP A 24 4.19 -9.17 12.98
CA TRP A 24 4.33 -8.75 11.59
C TRP A 24 5.16 -9.72 10.74
N ARG A 25 6.10 -10.47 11.34
CA ARG A 25 6.88 -11.50 10.64
C ARG A 25 6.02 -12.71 10.26
N GLU A 26 5.16 -13.15 11.17
CA GLU A 26 4.18 -14.20 10.87
C GLU A 26 3.23 -13.74 9.77
N LEU A 27 2.83 -12.47 9.77
CA LEU A 27 1.99 -11.90 8.73
C LEU A 27 2.68 -11.90 7.36
N ILE A 28 3.96 -11.51 7.27
CA ILE A 28 4.73 -11.62 6.02
C ILE A 28 4.77 -13.07 5.53
N ASN A 29 5.04 -14.03 6.41
CA ASN A 29 5.07 -15.44 6.05
C ASN A 29 3.71 -15.90 5.51
N TYR A 30 2.63 -15.51 6.18
CA TYR A 30 1.27 -15.83 5.75
C TYR A 30 0.94 -15.20 4.38
N ILE A 31 1.26 -13.93 4.16
CA ILE A 31 1.08 -13.26 2.86
C ILE A 31 1.85 -14.00 1.76
N ASN A 32 3.08 -14.45 2.03
CA ASN A 32 3.88 -15.19 1.05
C ASN A 32 3.31 -16.58 0.74
N GLN A 33 2.57 -17.19 1.68
CA GLN A 33 1.87 -18.46 1.45
C GLN A 33 0.59 -18.26 0.62
N VAL A 34 -0.24 -17.28 0.98
CA VAL A 34 -1.55 -17.09 0.31
C VAL A 34 -1.48 -16.20 -0.93
N GLY A 35 -0.43 -15.41 -1.06
CA GLY A 35 -0.17 -14.53 -2.22
C GLY A 35 -0.82 -13.16 -2.15
N PHE A 36 -2.06 -13.05 -1.68
CA PHE A 36 -2.89 -11.85 -1.66
C PHE A 36 -3.62 -11.74 -0.32
N LEU A 37 -3.61 -10.56 0.29
CA LEU A 37 -4.32 -10.39 1.57
C LEU A 37 -4.76 -8.92 1.78
N PRO A 38 -6.06 -8.60 1.62
CA PRO A 38 -6.63 -7.33 2.03
C PRO A 38 -6.39 -7.05 3.52
N LEU A 39 -6.29 -5.77 3.89
CA LEU A 39 -6.06 -5.40 5.30
C LEU A 39 -7.31 -5.64 6.16
N PHE A 40 -8.47 -5.25 5.64
CA PHE A 40 -9.74 -5.33 6.37
C PHE A 40 -10.68 -6.38 5.80
N ALA A 41 -11.57 -6.87 6.66
CA ALA A 41 -12.61 -7.82 6.29
C ALA A 41 -13.43 -7.35 5.08
N ASN A 42 -13.80 -8.29 4.25
CA ASN A 42 -14.52 -8.09 3.01
C ASN A 42 -15.59 -9.17 2.81
N GLU A 43 -16.10 -9.30 1.59
CA GLU A 43 -17.18 -10.25 1.26
C GLU A 43 -16.71 -11.71 1.27
N VAL A 44 -15.39 -11.95 1.22
CA VAL A 44 -14.80 -13.30 1.26
C VAL A 44 -14.34 -13.58 2.69
N PRO A 45 -15.01 -14.46 3.44
CA PRO A 45 -14.60 -14.80 4.79
C PRO A 45 -13.18 -15.40 4.84
N GLY A 46 -12.39 -15.01 5.85
CA GLY A 46 -11.00 -15.47 6.01
C GLY A 46 -10.00 -14.85 5.02
N PHE A 47 -10.45 -13.91 4.19
CA PHE A 47 -9.59 -13.26 3.19
C PHE A 47 -9.23 -11.82 3.61
N SER A 48 -8.70 -11.66 4.81
CA SER A 48 -8.13 -10.39 5.27
C SER A 48 -7.19 -10.56 6.45
N VAL A 49 -6.32 -9.57 6.70
CA VAL A 49 -5.53 -9.53 7.94
C VAL A 49 -6.44 -9.51 9.16
N GLU A 50 -7.54 -8.74 9.09
CA GLU A 50 -8.51 -8.63 10.17
C GLU A 50 -9.06 -9.99 10.61
N ASP A 51 -9.30 -10.92 9.70
CA ASP A 51 -9.83 -12.25 10.00
C ASP A 51 -8.79 -13.17 10.72
N HIS A 52 -7.51 -12.85 10.67
CA HIS A 52 -6.41 -13.68 11.20
C HIS A 52 -5.71 -13.10 12.42
N VAL A 53 -6.12 -11.92 12.88
CA VAL A 53 -5.57 -11.25 14.07
C VAL A 53 -6.66 -11.06 15.13
N SER A 54 -6.29 -10.65 16.33
CA SER A 54 -7.29 -10.31 17.34
C SER A 54 -7.78 -8.86 17.18
N ASN A 55 -9.08 -8.66 17.37
CA ASN A 55 -9.67 -7.32 17.38
C ASN A 55 -9.19 -6.43 18.51
N LEU A 56 -8.64 -7.02 19.60
CA LEU A 56 -8.19 -6.29 20.79
C LEU A 56 -6.91 -5.46 20.57
N PHE A 57 -6.12 -5.77 19.52
CA PHE A 57 -4.81 -5.16 19.32
C PHE A 57 -4.77 -4.08 18.25
N TRP A 58 -5.87 -3.78 17.59
CA TRP A 58 -5.94 -2.71 16.61
C TRP A 58 -5.89 -1.34 17.29
N TRP A 59 -5.05 -0.46 16.74
CA TRP A 59 -4.86 0.93 17.18
C TRP A 59 -4.38 1.09 18.64
N THR A 60 -3.64 0.12 19.12
CA THR A 60 -3.02 0.16 20.46
C THR A 60 -1.72 0.97 20.50
N ASP A 61 -1.18 1.34 19.34
CA ASP A 61 0.14 1.95 19.17
C ASP A 61 1.32 1.06 19.61
N ASP A 62 1.08 -0.20 19.96
CA ASP A 62 2.11 -1.18 20.27
C ASP A 62 2.64 -1.82 18.96
N PRO A 63 3.86 -1.50 18.51
CA PRO A 63 4.40 -2.02 17.25
C PRO A 63 4.57 -3.55 17.23
N GLU A 64 4.61 -4.19 18.39
CA GLU A 64 4.73 -5.65 18.47
C GLU A 64 3.39 -6.36 18.24
N GLN A 65 2.28 -5.74 18.59
CA GLN A 65 0.97 -6.39 18.57
C GLN A 65 -0.07 -5.73 17.64
N ASP A 66 0.09 -4.44 17.31
CA ASP A 66 -0.90 -3.68 16.55
C ASP A 66 -0.81 -3.95 15.04
N PRO A 67 -1.80 -4.62 14.42
CA PRO A 67 -1.81 -4.85 12.97
C PRO A 67 -1.81 -3.55 12.15
N TRP A 68 -2.30 -2.44 12.72
CA TRP A 68 -2.23 -1.14 12.07
C TRP A 68 -0.79 -0.62 11.99
N LYS A 69 0.05 -0.91 12.98
CA LYS A 69 1.48 -0.60 12.95
C LYS A 69 2.25 -1.59 12.06
N TRP A 70 1.85 -2.85 12.04
CA TRP A 70 2.52 -3.85 11.19
C TRP A 70 2.51 -3.46 9.71
N ARG A 71 1.45 -2.84 9.18
CA ARG A 71 1.42 -2.37 7.79
C ARG A 71 2.54 -1.39 7.48
N GLU A 72 2.92 -0.56 8.44
CA GLU A 72 3.99 0.42 8.30
C GLU A 72 5.36 -0.27 8.29
N ILE A 73 5.56 -1.19 9.23
CA ILE A 73 6.78 -2.00 9.33
C ILE A 73 6.96 -2.85 8.07
N ILE A 74 5.91 -3.55 7.65
CA ILE A 74 5.94 -4.42 6.47
C ILE A 74 6.20 -3.64 5.19
N ALA A 75 5.56 -2.49 4.99
CA ALA A 75 5.85 -1.62 3.86
C ALA A 75 7.32 -1.16 3.85
N HIS A 76 7.88 -0.89 5.03
CA HIS A 76 9.29 -0.51 5.19
C HIS A 76 10.26 -1.65 4.84
N THR A 77 9.98 -2.91 5.21
CA THR A 77 10.84 -4.06 4.87
C THR A 77 10.92 -4.27 3.35
N GLY A 78 9.83 -4.05 2.65
CA GLY A 78 9.74 -4.30 1.22
C GLY A 78 9.62 -5.77 0.82
N GLU A 79 9.49 -6.70 1.78
CA GLU A 79 9.39 -8.15 1.54
C GLU A 79 8.08 -8.56 0.86
N VAL A 80 7.07 -7.70 0.92
CA VAL A 80 5.81 -7.82 0.18
C VAL A 80 5.39 -6.45 -0.35
N ALA A 81 4.62 -6.40 -1.42
CA ALA A 81 4.07 -5.16 -1.92
C ALA A 81 2.87 -4.73 -1.06
N TYR A 82 2.80 -3.45 -0.72
CA TYR A 82 1.67 -2.84 -0.02
C TYR A 82 1.10 -1.68 -0.83
N GLY A 83 -0.22 -1.58 -0.86
CA GLY A 83 -0.94 -0.50 -1.56
C GLY A 83 -2.45 -0.68 -1.50
N LYS A 84 -3.16 0.21 -2.17
CA LYS A 84 -4.63 0.16 -2.29
C LYS A 84 -5.06 -0.76 -3.44
N PHE A 85 -4.75 -2.03 -3.36
CA PHE A 85 -4.93 -3.00 -4.45
C PHE A 85 -6.33 -3.60 -4.57
N PHE A 86 -7.12 -3.59 -3.50
CA PHE A 86 -8.39 -4.31 -3.39
C PHE A 86 -9.57 -3.35 -3.30
N ASN A 87 -10.26 -3.09 -4.42
CA ASN A 87 -11.37 -2.15 -4.48
C ASN A 87 -11.08 -0.81 -3.79
N ARG A 88 -9.91 -0.21 -4.09
CA ARG A 88 -9.39 1.05 -3.51
C ARG A 88 -9.04 0.94 -2.01
N LYS A 89 -9.08 -0.25 -1.44
CA LYS A 89 -8.71 -0.55 -0.05
C LYS A 89 -7.31 -1.13 0.02
N ALA A 90 -6.67 -0.90 1.16
CA ALA A 90 -5.31 -1.34 1.42
C ALA A 90 -5.20 -2.86 1.57
N GLY A 91 -4.04 -3.39 1.22
CA GLY A 91 -3.69 -4.78 1.41
C GLY A 91 -2.31 -5.10 0.86
N PHE A 92 -1.97 -6.37 0.90
CA PHE A 92 -0.67 -6.90 0.56
C PHE A 92 -0.74 -7.87 -0.61
N VAL A 93 0.31 -7.86 -1.42
CA VAL A 93 0.55 -8.85 -2.47
C VAL A 93 1.99 -9.35 -2.33
N SER A 94 2.19 -10.68 -2.29
CA SER A 94 3.55 -11.24 -2.23
C SER A 94 4.33 -10.88 -3.48
N LEU A 95 5.65 -10.67 -3.35
CA LEU A 95 6.50 -10.32 -4.50
C LEU A 95 6.49 -11.42 -5.58
N LYS A 96 6.31 -12.68 -5.18
CA LYS A 96 6.16 -13.80 -6.11
C LYS A 96 4.96 -13.64 -7.05
N TRP A 97 3.83 -13.15 -6.54
CA TRP A 97 2.59 -13.02 -7.29
C TRP A 97 2.39 -11.62 -7.91
N PHE A 98 3.17 -10.64 -7.46
CA PHE A 98 2.99 -9.25 -7.88
C PHE A 98 3.11 -9.05 -9.40
N PRO A 99 4.05 -9.68 -10.13
CA PRO A 99 4.13 -9.54 -11.58
C PRO A 99 2.86 -10.01 -12.31
N ALA A 100 2.34 -11.18 -11.95
CA ALA A 100 1.11 -11.70 -12.54
C ALA A 100 -0.11 -10.83 -12.17
N PHE A 101 -0.17 -10.37 -10.92
CA PHE A 101 -1.20 -9.43 -10.45
C PHE A 101 -1.18 -8.13 -11.25
N ALA A 102 -0.01 -7.50 -11.37
CA ALA A 102 0.15 -6.25 -12.10
C ALA A 102 -0.19 -6.41 -13.59
N ASN A 103 0.31 -7.46 -14.22
CA ASN A 103 0.00 -7.77 -15.61
C ASN A 103 -1.51 -7.92 -15.85
N TYR A 104 -2.19 -8.67 -14.99
CA TYR A 104 -3.65 -8.82 -15.04
C TYR A 104 -4.39 -7.48 -14.87
N ARG A 105 -3.98 -6.67 -13.90
CA ARG A 105 -4.61 -5.37 -13.60
C ARG A 105 -4.38 -4.31 -14.67
N ARG A 106 -3.33 -4.48 -15.46
CA ARG A 106 -2.92 -3.58 -16.55
C ARG A 106 -3.42 -4.05 -17.92
N ASP A 107 -4.10 -5.18 -18.00
CA ASP A 107 -4.45 -5.84 -19.28
C ASP A 107 -3.21 -6.06 -20.18
N GLY A 108 -2.08 -6.39 -19.56
CA GLY A 108 -0.79 -6.60 -20.24
C GLY A 108 0.00 -5.33 -20.58
N TYR A 109 -0.56 -4.15 -20.36
CA TYR A 109 0.12 -2.89 -20.69
C TYR A 109 1.21 -2.52 -19.69
N ASP A 110 2.38 -2.12 -20.14
CA ASP A 110 3.21 -1.17 -19.41
C ASP A 110 2.59 0.23 -19.45
N PHE A 111 3.16 1.20 -18.75
CA PHE A 111 2.50 2.51 -18.66
C PHE A 111 2.66 3.33 -19.95
N ASP A 112 3.79 3.21 -20.65
CA ASP A 112 4.07 3.98 -21.85
C ASP A 112 3.20 3.50 -23.01
N ALA A 113 3.10 2.19 -23.23
CA ALA A 113 2.17 1.62 -24.21
C ALA A 113 0.71 2.01 -23.90
N ARG A 114 0.32 1.99 -22.62
CA ARG A 114 -1.02 2.42 -22.20
C ARG A 114 -1.26 3.90 -22.45
N TRP A 115 -0.23 4.74 -22.35
CA TRP A 115 -0.29 6.16 -22.67
C TRP A 115 -0.38 6.40 -24.17
N GLU A 116 0.43 5.71 -24.97
CA GLU A 116 0.44 5.80 -26.43
C GLU A 116 -0.92 5.38 -27.05
N ASP A 117 -1.58 4.39 -26.45
CA ASP A 117 -2.92 3.95 -26.84
C ASP A 117 -4.07 4.81 -26.27
N GLU A 118 -3.76 5.98 -25.67
CA GLU A 118 -4.72 6.92 -25.08
C GLU A 118 -5.60 6.33 -23.95
N LEU A 119 -5.16 5.23 -23.32
CA LEU A 119 -5.85 4.54 -22.22
C LEU A 119 -5.47 5.07 -20.84
N ALA A 120 -4.48 5.96 -20.74
CA ALA A 120 -4.05 6.61 -19.50
C ALA A 120 -4.42 8.09 -19.49
N SER A 121 -4.82 8.61 -18.33
CA SER A 121 -5.12 10.02 -18.20
C SER A 121 -3.85 10.86 -18.09
N HIS A 122 -3.89 12.11 -18.55
CA HIS A 122 -2.83 13.11 -18.34
C HIS A 122 -2.37 13.23 -16.89
N ARG A 123 -3.30 13.12 -15.96
CA ARG A 123 -3.00 13.18 -14.52
C ARG A 123 -2.20 11.98 -14.05
N ALA A 124 -2.53 10.79 -14.56
CA ALA A 124 -1.78 9.57 -14.27
C ALA A 124 -0.36 9.65 -14.84
N LYS A 125 -0.20 10.11 -16.11
CA LYS A 125 1.11 10.31 -16.76
C LYS A 125 2.00 11.23 -15.94
N LYS A 126 1.52 12.41 -15.55
CA LYS A 126 2.25 13.35 -14.71
C LYS A 126 2.76 12.74 -13.40
N ILE A 127 2.00 11.82 -12.78
CA ILE A 127 2.43 11.16 -11.55
C ILE A 127 3.49 10.11 -11.83
N VAL A 128 3.30 9.28 -12.86
CA VAL A 128 4.25 8.21 -13.20
C VAL A 128 5.60 8.78 -13.63
N ASP A 129 5.61 9.82 -14.46
CA ASP A 129 6.82 10.50 -14.94
C ASP A 129 7.70 11.05 -13.81
N LEU A 130 7.13 11.35 -12.65
CA LEU A 130 7.94 11.77 -11.50
C LEU A 130 8.96 10.72 -11.08
N PHE A 131 8.68 9.44 -11.30
CA PHE A 131 9.53 8.34 -10.88
C PHE A 131 10.62 7.97 -11.89
N GLU A 132 10.70 8.66 -13.02
CA GLU A 132 11.87 8.61 -13.92
C GLU A 132 13.10 9.28 -13.27
N GLU A 133 12.86 10.34 -12.49
CA GLU A 133 13.92 11.13 -11.83
C GLU A 133 13.98 10.92 -10.32
N ASN A 134 13.00 10.27 -9.72
CA ASN A 134 12.90 10.11 -8.27
C ASN A 134 12.64 8.65 -7.92
N GLU A 135 13.49 8.05 -7.12
CA GLU A 135 13.31 6.67 -6.65
C GLU A 135 12.08 6.51 -5.74
N GLU A 136 11.82 7.51 -4.92
CA GLU A 136 10.67 7.54 -4.02
C GLU A 136 10.23 8.98 -3.75
N LEU A 137 8.94 9.19 -3.48
CA LEU A 137 8.37 10.49 -3.15
C LEU A 137 7.28 10.38 -2.10
N TYR A 138 7.22 11.32 -1.17
CA TYR A 138 6.06 11.50 -0.31
C TYR A 138 4.81 11.85 -1.14
N SER A 139 3.65 11.39 -0.70
CA SER A 139 2.38 11.70 -1.39
C SER A 139 2.13 13.19 -1.57
N PHE A 140 2.50 14.02 -0.58
CA PHE A 140 2.36 15.48 -0.70
C PHE A 140 3.36 16.11 -1.69
N GLU A 141 4.54 15.52 -1.87
CA GLU A 141 5.52 15.96 -2.87
C GLU A 141 5.04 15.63 -4.28
N CYS A 142 4.55 14.40 -4.51
CA CYS A 142 3.90 14.04 -5.76
C CYS A 142 2.79 15.04 -6.08
N LYS A 143 1.89 15.27 -5.13
CA LYS A 143 0.76 16.21 -5.28
C LYS A 143 1.23 17.61 -5.67
N LYS A 144 2.28 18.12 -5.04
CA LYS A 144 2.83 19.45 -5.31
C LYS A 144 3.53 19.53 -6.67
N LYS A 145 4.39 18.53 -6.98
CA LYS A 145 5.22 18.54 -8.21
C LYS A 145 4.36 18.51 -9.48
N VAL A 146 3.26 17.77 -9.48
CA VAL A 146 2.37 17.67 -10.65
C VAL A 146 1.24 18.71 -10.67
N GLY A 147 1.22 19.64 -9.73
CA GLY A 147 0.30 20.77 -9.75
C GLY A 147 -1.13 20.47 -9.28
N PHE A 148 -1.32 19.45 -8.44
CA PHE A 148 -2.61 19.22 -7.78
C PHE A 148 -2.82 20.20 -6.61
N GLY A 149 -3.93 20.93 -6.61
CA GLY A 149 -4.23 21.92 -5.56
C GLY A 149 -5.50 22.69 -5.81
N LYS A 150 -5.67 23.80 -5.06
CA LYS A 150 -6.89 24.63 -5.15
C LYS A 150 -7.11 25.23 -6.53
N GLU A 151 -6.06 25.71 -7.16
CA GLU A 151 -6.06 26.37 -8.47
C GLU A 151 -5.58 25.48 -9.62
N GLY A 152 -5.16 24.22 -9.30
CA GLY A 152 -4.63 23.26 -10.25
C GLY A 152 -5.51 22.03 -10.42
N GLU A 153 -4.85 20.92 -10.78
CA GLU A 153 -5.50 19.63 -10.97
C GLU A 153 -6.25 19.18 -9.71
N LYS A 154 -7.34 18.45 -9.91
CA LYS A 154 -8.18 17.91 -8.83
C LYS A 154 -8.06 16.39 -8.76
N ASN A 155 -8.49 15.82 -7.61
CA ASN A 155 -8.62 14.38 -7.40
C ASN A 155 -7.27 13.60 -7.40
N PHE A 156 -6.22 14.17 -6.79
CA PHE A 156 -4.94 13.48 -6.61
C PHE A 156 -5.12 12.10 -5.97
N ASP A 157 -5.86 12.03 -4.86
CA ASP A 157 -6.05 10.79 -4.10
C ASP A 157 -6.76 9.71 -4.93
N GLY A 158 -7.66 10.11 -5.83
CA GLY A 158 -8.29 9.21 -6.78
C GLY A 158 -7.28 8.65 -7.78
N VAL A 159 -6.53 9.53 -8.42
CA VAL A 159 -5.56 9.14 -9.48
C VAL A 159 -4.46 8.23 -8.93
N ILE A 160 -3.84 8.59 -7.80
CA ILE A 160 -2.78 7.76 -7.21
C ILE A 160 -3.31 6.43 -6.68
N THR A 161 -4.58 6.37 -6.24
CA THR A 161 -5.22 5.13 -5.87
C THR A 161 -5.47 4.22 -7.09
N ASP A 162 -5.90 4.78 -8.21
CA ASP A 162 -6.09 4.03 -9.45
C ASP A 162 -4.77 3.46 -9.99
N LEU A 163 -3.68 4.24 -9.91
CA LEU A 163 -2.33 3.76 -10.23
C LEU A 163 -1.86 2.63 -9.31
N GLN A 164 -2.21 2.66 -8.02
CA GLN A 164 -1.95 1.56 -7.10
C GLN A 164 -2.80 0.33 -7.46
N MET A 165 -4.08 0.49 -7.74
CA MET A 165 -4.97 -0.62 -8.14
C MET A 165 -4.47 -1.32 -9.40
N GLN A 166 -3.88 -0.58 -10.33
CA GLN A 166 -3.27 -1.11 -11.55
C GLN A 166 -1.85 -1.66 -11.30
N GLY A 167 -1.28 -1.45 -10.13
CA GLY A 167 0.06 -1.91 -9.78
C GLY A 167 1.20 -1.11 -10.42
N TYR A 168 0.95 0.09 -10.95
CA TYR A 168 2.01 0.99 -11.43
C TYR A 168 2.77 1.69 -10.30
N ILE A 169 2.11 1.88 -9.15
CA ILE A 169 2.67 2.51 -7.96
C ILE A 169 2.37 1.64 -6.74
N VAL A 170 3.34 1.55 -5.84
CA VAL A 170 3.22 0.89 -4.54
C VAL A 170 3.57 1.87 -3.41
N VAL A 171 3.11 1.58 -2.19
CA VAL A 171 3.55 2.29 -1.00
C VAL A 171 4.84 1.65 -0.51
N ARG A 172 5.90 2.45 -0.51
CA ARG A 172 7.26 2.04 -0.15
C ARG A 172 7.49 2.07 1.35
N ASP A 173 6.87 3.06 2.02
CA ASP A 173 7.13 3.38 3.41
C ASP A 173 6.07 4.33 3.97
N PHE A 174 6.12 4.53 5.29
CA PHE A 174 5.40 5.57 6.01
C PHE A 174 6.37 6.37 6.86
N ARG A 175 6.48 7.67 6.60
CA ARG A 175 7.44 8.55 7.28
C ARG A 175 6.80 9.85 7.74
N LYS A 176 7.28 10.41 8.85
CA LYS A 176 6.95 11.76 9.26
C LYS A 176 7.69 12.79 8.41
N ARG A 177 7.15 14.00 8.35
CA ARG A 177 7.88 15.13 7.76
C ARG A 177 9.07 15.48 8.64
N LYS A 178 10.13 15.97 8.00
CA LYS A 178 11.30 16.54 8.71
C LYS A 178 11.33 18.04 8.52
N ARG A 179 11.59 18.77 9.59
CA ARG A 179 11.82 20.21 9.52
C ARG A 179 13.16 20.48 8.80
N LYS A 180 13.14 21.42 7.86
CA LYS A 180 14.36 21.76 7.09
C LYS A 180 15.49 22.32 7.96
N LYS A 181 15.16 22.99 9.09
CA LYS A 181 16.13 23.68 9.96
C LYS A 181 17.00 22.73 10.77
N ASP A 182 16.44 21.66 11.28
CA ASP A 182 17.07 20.81 12.30
C ASP A 182 16.83 19.30 12.09
N GLY A 183 16.13 18.92 11.02
CA GLY A 183 15.85 17.53 10.70
C GLY A 183 14.84 16.84 11.63
N VAL A 184 14.26 17.56 12.61
CA VAL A 184 13.33 16.99 13.58
C VAL A 184 12.05 16.55 12.89
N GLU A 185 11.62 15.32 13.18
CA GLU A 185 10.37 14.76 12.66
C GLU A 185 9.15 15.39 13.32
N TYR A 186 8.10 15.64 12.53
CA TYR A 186 6.85 16.20 13.02
C TYR A 186 5.64 15.74 12.20
N GLY A 187 4.46 15.87 12.82
CA GLY A 187 3.18 15.55 12.19
C GLY A 187 2.89 14.05 12.11
N TRP A 188 1.93 13.71 11.28
CA TRP A 188 1.47 12.34 11.06
C TRP A 188 2.36 11.60 10.06
N LEU A 189 2.32 10.27 10.12
CA LEU A 189 2.94 9.40 9.11
C LEU A 189 2.26 9.60 7.75
N ILE A 190 3.08 9.77 6.73
CA ILE A 190 2.66 10.02 5.36
C ILE A 190 3.22 8.91 4.49
N SER A 191 2.41 8.40 3.58
CA SER A 191 2.86 7.39 2.61
C SER A 191 3.94 7.94 1.69
N VAL A 192 4.95 7.13 1.49
CA VAL A 192 6.01 7.31 0.49
C VAL A 192 5.74 6.32 -0.63
N HIS A 193 5.70 6.79 -1.84
CA HIS A 193 5.40 6.00 -3.03
C HIS A 193 6.64 5.73 -3.86
N THR A 194 6.62 4.61 -4.59
CA THR A 194 7.63 4.22 -5.58
C THR A 194 6.98 3.38 -6.67
N THR A 195 7.72 3.08 -7.73
CA THR A 195 7.29 2.07 -8.71
C THR A 195 7.67 0.65 -8.25
N PRO A 196 6.99 -0.40 -8.74
CA PRO A 196 7.36 -1.78 -8.43
C PRO A 196 8.79 -2.15 -8.83
N ALA A 197 9.28 -1.64 -9.95
CA ALA A 197 10.64 -1.89 -10.41
C ALA A 197 11.68 -1.32 -9.42
N LEU A 198 11.53 -0.07 -8.99
CA LEU A 198 12.40 0.55 -7.99
C LEU A 198 12.30 -0.13 -6.63
N HIS A 199 11.10 -0.58 -6.26
CA HIS A 199 10.88 -1.36 -5.04
C HIS A 199 11.64 -2.69 -5.07
N ALA A 200 11.56 -3.42 -6.18
CA ALA A 200 12.25 -4.69 -6.37
C ALA A 200 13.78 -4.53 -6.36
N LEU A 201 14.30 -3.48 -6.99
CA LEU A 201 15.73 -3.14 -6.95
C LEU A 201 16.24 -3.03 -5.52
N ARG A 202 15.52 -2.31 -4.67
CA ARG A 202 15.94 -2.07 -3.30
C ARG A 202 15.98 -3.34 -2.44
N VAL A 203 15.06 -4.28 -2.67
CA VAL A 203 15.00 -5.53 -1.90
C VAL A 203 15.80 -6.68 -2.52
N GLY A 204 16.55 -6.42 -3.59
CA GLY A 204 17.34 -7.43 -4.29
C GLY A 204 16.49 -8.51 -4.96
N ALA A 205 15.25 -8.18 -5.32
CA ALA A 205 14.28 -9.12 -5.89
C ALA A 205 14.18 -9.03 -7.42
N PHE A 206 15.24 -8.60 -8.09
CA PHE A 206 15.26 -8.35 -9.54
C PHE A 206 14.88 -9.55 -10.39
N ASP A 207 15.25 -10.75 -9.94
CA ASP A 207 14.97 -12.00 -10.66
C ASP A 207 13.51 -12.48 -10.49
N ARG A 208 12.66 -11.67 -9.83
CA ARG A 208 11.30 -12.05 -9.43
C ARG A 208 10.18 -11.17 -10.01
N ILE A 209 10.51 -10.16 -10.83
CA ILE A 209 9.51 -9.28 -11.45
C ILE A 209 9.58 -9.35 -12.97
#